data_7c48b423c37203180638a6cd346b0af6
#
_entry.id   7c48b423c37203180638a6cd346b0af6
#
_cell.length_a   1.000
_cell.length_b   1.000
_cell.length_c   1.000
_cell.angle_alpha   90.00
_cell.angle_beta   90.00
_cell.angle_gamma   90.00
#
_symmetry.space_group_name_H-M   'P 1'
#
loop_
_entity.id
_entity.type
_entity.pdbx_description
1 polymer ?
#
loop_
_entity_poly.entity_id
_entity_poly.type
_entity_poly.pdbx_seq_one_letter_code
_entity_poly.pdbx_strand_id
1 'polypeptide(L)'
;MRALVDRYLDAYNRLDVAAMLATMQDAVVFENYTAGALALRTIGIAELRHLAESSRHLFSMRRQTVTAWREDGDTAYASIHFEGIFAIDLPNGVRAGQSIALEGRSEFRQHDGKLIYIADYSE
;
A
#
# COMPACT_ATOMS: atom_id res chain seq x y z
N MET A 1 -7.38 -0.75 15.49
CA MET A 1 -6.47 -0.23 14.44
C MET A 1 -5.68 -1.34 13.75
N ARG A 2 -5.03 -2.22 14.50
CA ARG A 2 -4.24 -3.30 13.88
C ARG A 2 -5.09 -4.22 13.00
N ALA A 3 -6.28 -4.63 13.47
CA ALA A 3 -7.15 -5.51 12.68
C ALA A 3 -7.61 -4.84 11.36
N LEU A 4 -7.85 -3.53 11.36
CA LEU A 4 -8.21 -2.79 10.16
C LEU A 4 -7.05 -2.79 9.16
N VAL A 5 -5.83 -2.51 9.61
CA VAL A 5 -4.64 -2.53 8.75
C VAL A 5 -4.35 -3.94 8.24
N ASP A 6 -4.51 -4.96 9.09
CA ASP A 6 -4.33 -6.36 8.67
C ASP A 6 -5.30 -6.74 7.55
N ARG A 7 -6.56 -6.29 7.61
CA ARG A 7 -7.53 -6.52 6.54
C ARG A 7 -7.12 -5.82 5.24
N TYR A 8 -6.62 -4.59 5.33
CA TYR A 8 -6.13 -3.86 4.18
C TYR A 8 -4.93 -4.57 3.54
N LEU A 9 -3.93 -4.96 4.34
CA LEU A 9 -2.74 -5.65 3.85
C LEU A 9 -3.05 -7.03 3.29
N ASP A 10 -3.97 -7.76 3.91
CA ASP A 10 -4.42 -9.06 3.39
C ASP A 10 -5.04 -8.89 2.00
N ALA A 11 -5.92 -7.91 1.82
CA ALA A 11 -6.51 -7.59 0.52
C ALA A 11 -5.45 -7.17 -0.51
N TYR A 12 -4.51 -6.32 -0.10
CA TYR A 12 -3.38 -5.90 -0.92
C TYR A 12 -2.56 -7.12 -1.40
N ASN A 13 -2.22 -8.01 -0.47
CA ASN A 13 -1.42 -9.20 -0.76
C ASN A 13 -2.14 -10.18 -1.70
N ARG A 14 -3.48 -10.21 -1.65
CA ARG A 14 -4.31 -11.03 -2.55
C ARG A 14 -4.61 -10.35 -3.89
N LEU A 15 -4.10 -9.14 -4.12
CA LEU A 15 -4.40 -8.35 -5.31
C LEU A 15 -5.91 -8.05 -5.47
N ASP A 16 -6.62 -7.95 -4.34
CA ASP A 16 -8.06 -7.73 -4.29
C ASP A 16 -8.35 -6.24 -4.03
N VAL A 17 -8.47 -5.47 -5.10
CA VAL A 17 -8.67 -4.02 -5.01
C VAL A 17 -9.99 -3.68 -4.31
N ALA A 18 -11.08 -4.37 -4.62
CA ALA A 18 -12.37 -4.09 -3.97
C ALA A 18 -12.30 -4.27 -2.45
N ALA A 19 -11.64 -5.33 -1.97
CA ALA A 19 -11.46 -5.58 -0.54
C ALA A 19 -10.53 -4.54 0.11
N MET A 20 -9.50 -4.06 -0.60
CA MET A 20 -8.67 -2.95 -0.13
C MET A 20 -9.52 -1.71 0.11
N LEU A 21 -10.31 -1.30 -0.87
CA LEU A 21 -11.12 -0.07 -0.82
C LEU A 21 -12.24 -0.17 0.21
N ALA A 22 -12.73 -1.37 0.52
CA ALA A 22 -13.74 -1.59 1.55
C ALA A 22 -13.26 -1.22 2.95
N THR A 23 -11.95 -1.09 3.18
CA THR A 23 -11.35 -0.67 4.46
C THR A 23 -11.24 0.85 4.59
N MET A 24 -11.62 1.62 3.56
CA MET A 24 -11.32 3.04 3.45
C MET A 24 -12.58 3.89 3.43
N GLN A 25 -12.45 5.15 3.85
CA GLN A 25 -13.47 6.17 3.65
C GLN A 25 -13.36 6.76 2.24
N ASP A 26 -14.47 7.35 1.76
CA ASP A 26 -14.54 7.92 0.41
C ASP A 26 -13.52 9.03 0.18
N ALA A 27 -13.17 9.79 1.23
CA ALA A 27 -12.21 10.89 1.15
C ALA A 27 -10.76 10.48 1.42
N VAL A 28 -10.45 9.19 1.40
CA VAL A 28 -9.11 8.67 1.72
C VAL A 28 -8.02 9.35 0.90
N VAL A 29 -6.93 9.69 1.56
CA VAL A 29 -5.71 10.23 0.92
C VAL A 29 -4.62 9.17 0.98
N PHE A 30 -4.02 8.89 -0.17
CA PHE A 30 -2.87 8.00 -0.28
C PHE A 30 -1.66 8.77 -0.78
N GLU A 31 -0.51 8.57 -0.15
CA GLU A 31 0.74 9.20 -0.52
C GLU A 31 1.85 8.15 -0.62
N ASN A 32 2.72 8.31 -1.60
CA ASN A 32 3.92 7.50 -1.74
C ASN A 32 5.14 8.42 -1.74
N TYR A 33 6.08 8.14 -0.85
CA TYR A 33 7.33 8.88 -0.72
C TYR A 33 8.50 7.98 -1.11
N THR A 34 9.40 8.51 -1.92
CA THR A 34 10.63 7.83 -2.32
C THR A 34 11.80 8.74 -2.00
N ALA A 35 12.78 8.22 -1.27
CA ALA A 35 13.97 8.99 -0.86
C ALA A 35 13.62 10.33 -0.20
N GLY A 36 12.57 10.35 0.63
CA GLY A 36 12.13 11.52 1.38
C GLY A 36 11.28 12.52 0.58
N ALA A 37 11.02 12.28 -0.70
CA ALA A 37 10.23 13.16 -1.55
C ALA A 37 8.89 12.55 -1.91
N LEU A 38 7.83 13.36 -1.91
CA LEU A 38 6.51 12.92 -2.37
C LEU A 38 6.57 12.58 -3.85
N ALA A 39 6.34 11.29 -4.18
CA ALA A 39 6.35 10.81 -5.55
C ALA A 39 4.94 10.76 -6.16
N LEU A 40 3.92 10.51 -5.32
CA LEU A 40 2.55 10.33 -5.78
C LEU A 40 1.59 10.65 -4.65
N ARG A 41 0.46 11.29 -4.98
CA ARG A 41 -0.66 11.50 -4.06
C ARG A 41 -1.97 11.24 -4.81
N THR A 42 -2.88 10.50 -4.19
CA THR A 42 -4.26 10.41 -4.64
C THR A 42 -5.18 10.97 -3.56
N ILE A 43 -6.26 11.64 -3.99
CA ILE A 43 -7.25 12.24 -3.11
C ILE A 43 -8.61 11.66 -3.49
N GLY A 44 -9.23 10.95 -2.54
CA GLY A 44 -10.50 10.28 -2.74
C GLY A 44 -10.38 8.88 -3.31
N ILE A 45 -11.43 8.09 -3.05
CA ILE A 45 -11.42 6.66 -3.34
C ILE A 45 -11.40 6.36 -4.85
N ALA A 46 -11.96 7.24 -5.69
CA ALA A 46 -11.97 7.03 -7.14
C ALA A 46 -10.56 7.09 -7.74
N GLU A 47 -9.75 8.07 -7.31
CA GLU A 47 -8.36 8.18 -7.76
C GLU A 47 -7.54 7.00 -7.27
N LEU A 48 -7.73 6.60 -6.02
CA LEU A 48 -7.01 5.46 -5.45
C LEU A 48 -7.40 4.15 -6.15
N ARG A 49 -8.69 3.98 -6.47
CA ARG A 49 -9.15 2.81 -7.25
C ARG A 49 -8.42 2.72 -8.59
N HIS A 50 -8.34 3.83 -9.30
CA HIS A 50 -7.67 3.87 -10.61
C HIS A 50 -6.20 3.47 -10.48
N LEU A 51 -5.50 4.02 -9.48
CA LEU A 51 -4.12 3.67 -9.19
C LEU A 51 -3.98 2.19 -8.84
N ALA A 52 -4.81 1.69 -7.94
CA ALA A 52 -4.74 0.31 -7.47
C ALA A 52 -5.03 -0.70 -8.58
N GLU A 53 -6.03 -0.42 -9.43
CA GLU A 53 -6.35 -1.27 -10.58
C GLU A 53 -5.19 -1.31 -11.59
N SER A 54 -4.53 -0.18 -11.83
CA SER A 54 -3.36 -0.14 -12.69
C SER A 54 -2.17 -0.89 -12.10
N SER A 55 -1.94 -0.71 -10.79
CA SER A 55 -0.77 -1.26 -10.11
C SER A 55 -0.84 -2.77 -9.91
N ARG A 56 -2.03 -3.33 -9.73
CA ARG A 56 -2.15 -4.78 -9.49
C ARG A 56 -1.66 -5.63 -10.66
N HIS A 57 -1.66 -5.08 -11.87
CA HIS A 57 -1.20 -5.79 -13.06
C HIS A 57 0.34 -5.85 -13.17
N LEU A 58 1.05 -5.07 -12.36
CA LEU A 58 2.52 -5.09 -12.35
C LEU A 58 3.09 -6.36 -11.73
N PHE A 59 2.34 -6.99 -10.83
CA PHE A 59 2.84 -8.13 -10.04
C PHE A 59 1.98 -9.38 -10.23
N SER A 60 2.63 -10.52 -10.34
CA SER A 60 1.96 -11.83 -10.24
C SER A 60 1.82 -12.27 -8.78
N MET A 61 2.72 -11.81 -7.90
CA MET A 61 2.66 -11.98 -6.46
C MET A 61 3.22 -10.72 -5.80
N ARG A 62 2.59 -10.29 -4.70
CA ARG A 62 3.14 -9.24 -3.84
C ARG A 62 2.72 -9.50 -2.41
N ARG A 63 3.58 -9.11 -1.47
CA ARG A 63 3.31 -9.25 -0.05
C ARG A 63 3.94 -8.13 0.74
N GLN A 64 3.13 -7.46 1.55
CA GLN A 64 3.59 -6.59 2.62
C GLN A 64 3.46 -7.34 3.94
N THR A 65 4.53 -7.35 4.73
CA THR A 65 4.56 -7.95 6.06
C THR A 65 4.96 -6.88 7.07
N VAL A 66 4.17 -6.73 8.13
CA VAL A 66 4.50 -5.83 9.23
C VAL A 66 5.59 -6.45 10.08
N THR A 67 6.72 -5.76 10.21
CA THR A 67 7.86 -6.21 11.00
C THR A 67 8.01 -5.45 12.32
N ALA A 68 7.39 -4.26 12.43
CA ALA A 68 7.30 -3.49 13.67
C ALA A 68 6.05 -2.63 13.62
N TRP A 69 5.46 -2.36 14.79
CA TRP A 69 4.17 -1.67 14.89
C TRP A 69 4.15 -0.73 16.08
N ARG A 70 3.63 0.48 15.89
CA ARG A 70 3.41 1.45 16.95
C ARG A 70 2.12 2.23 16.67
N GLU A 71 1.31 2.42 17.68
CA GLU A 71 0.09 3.24 17.60
C GLU A 71 0.22 4.49 18.46
N ASP A 72 -0.42 5.57 17.98
CA ASP A 72 -0.55 6.82 18.70
C ASP A 72 -1.93 7.41 18.36
N GLY A 73 -2.92 7.19 19.24
CA GLY A 73 -4.29 7.57 18.99
C GLY A 73 -4.86 6.88 17.75
N ASP A 74 -5.35 7.66 16.79
CA ASP A 74 -5.93 7.16 15.53
C ASP A 74 -4.90 6.95 14.44
N THR A 75 -3.61 7.06 14.76
CA THR A 75 -2.50 6.89 13.82
C THR A 75 -1.68 5.67 14.19
N ALA A 76 -1.26 4.93 13.19
CA ALA A 76 -0.35 3.80 13.35
C ALA A 76 0.86 3.95 12.43
N TYR A 77 1.99 3.47 12.91
CA TYR A 77 3.27 3.45 12.19
C TYR A 77 3.76 2.01 12.11
N ALA A 78 4.06 1.55 10.91
CA ALA A 78 4.51 0.19 10.68
C ALA A 78 5.82 0.17 9.91
N SER A 79 6.75 -0.68 10.33
CA SER A 79 7.85 -1.08 9.46
C SER A 79 7.34 -2.23 8.60
N ILE A 80 7.65 -2.18 7.31
CA ILE A 80 7.10 -3.09 6.30
C ILE A 80 8.22 -3.74 5.53
N HIS A 81 8.16 -5.07 5.42
CA HIS A 81 8.95 -5.83 4.45
C HIS A 81 8.06 -6.10 3.24
N PHE A 82 8.51 -5.67 2.05
CA PHE A 82 7.80 -5.88 0.79
C PHE A 82 8.53 -6.91 -0.05
N GLU A 83 7.78 -7.87 -0.60
CA GLU A 83 8.24 -8.82 -1.61
C GLU A 83 7.28 -8.81 -2.79
N GLY A 84 7.81 -8.97 -4.00
CA GLY A 84 6.98 -9.07 -5.18
C GLY A 84 7.66 -9.83 -6.31
N ILE A 85 6.85 -10.31 -7.24
CA ILE A 85 7.30 -10.90 -8.50
C ILE A 85 6.59 -10.14 -9.61
N PHE A 86 7.36 -9.55 -10.53
CA PHE A 86 6.79 -8.78 -11.63
C PHE A 86 6.07 -9.71 -12.61
N ALA A 87 4.89 -9.25 -13.07
CA ALA A 87 4.07 -9.98 -14.05
C ALA A 87 4.38 -9.56 -15.48
N ILE A 88 5.00 -8.39 -15.69
CA ILE A 88 5.24 -7.80 -17.01
C ILE A 88 6.66 -7.23 -17.09
N ASP A 89 7.13 -7.04 -18.32
CA ASP A 89 8.36 -6.30 -18.57
C ASP A 89 8.10 -4.80 -18.42
N LEU A 90 9.05 -4.07 -17.82
CA LEU A 90 8.97 -2.63 -17.64
C LEU A 90 10.05 -1.91 -18.46
N PRO A 91 9.84 -0.63 -18.83
CA PRO A 91 10.79 0.12 -19.64
C PRO A 91 12.17 0.30 -19.00
N ASN A 92 12.25 0.22 -17.66
CA ASN A 92 13.51 0.40 -16.91
C ASN A 92 14.39 -0.85 -16.84
N GLY A 93 14.10 -1.88 -17.64
CA GLY A 93 14.88 -3.12 -17.67
C GLY A 93 14.39 -4.23 -16.78
N VAL A 94 13.34 -4.01 -15.99
CA VAL A 94 12.70 -5.06 -15.21
C VAL A 94 11.98 -6.03 -16.13
N ARG A 95 12.14 -7.35 -15.89
CA ARG A 95 11.52 -8.40 -16.68
C ARG A 95 10.46 -9.14 -15.91
N ALA A 96 9.43 -9.62 -16.62
CA ALA A 96 8.44 -10.52 -16.05
C ALA A 96 9.11 -11.72 -15.39
N GLY A 97 8.66 -12.10 -14.19
CA GLY A 97 9.24 -13.16 -13.38
C GLY A 97 10.37 -12.73 -12.45
N GLN A 98 10.89 -11.51 -12.61
CA GLN A 98 11.93 -10.98 -11.74
C GLN A 98 11.33 -10.64 -10.36
N SER A 99 12.04 -10.98 -9.29
CA SER A 99 11.62 -10.68 -7.93
C SER A 99 12.21 -9.38 -7.42
N ILE A 100 11.52 -8.77 -6.45
CA ILE A 100 12.00 -7.59 -5.74
C ILE A 100 11.71 -7.77 -4.25
N ALA A 101 12.60 -7.27 -3.39
CA ALA A 101 12.41 -7.20 -1.95
C ALA A 101 12.90 -5.86 -1.45
N LEU A 102 12.08 -5.17 -0.65
CA LEU A 102 12.38 -3.84 -0.11
C LEU A 102 11.99 -3.78 1.36
N GLU A 103 12.72 -2.94 2.10
CA GLU A 103 12.28 -2.49 3.43
C GLU A 103 11.70 -1.09 3.30
N GLY A 104 10.59 -0.85 3.96
CA GLY A 104 9.93 0.45 3.97
C GLY A 104 9.16 0.65 5.27
N ARG A 105 8.36 1.67 5.28
CA ARG A 105 7.49 1.97 6.41
C ARG A 105 6.21 2.62 5.92
N SER A 106 5.14 2.48 6.70
CA SER A 106 3.84 3.05 6.38
C SER A 106 3.26 3.77 7.58
N GLU A 107 2.51 4.82 7.30
CA GLU A 107 1.68 5.50 8.27
C GLU A 107 0.23 5.31 7.87
N PHE A 108 -0.61 4.96 8.86
CA PHE A 108 -2.05 4.78 8.66
C PHE A 108 -2.81 5.65 9.64
N ARG A 109 -3.88 6.31 9.17
CA ARG A 109 -4.82 7.00 10.07
C ARG A 109 -6.21 6.49 9.81
N GLN A 110 -6.97 6.31 10.89
CA GLN A 110 -8.34 5.82 10.81
C GLN A 110 -9.32 6.83 11.41
N HIS A 111 -10.57 6.78 10.97
CA HIS A 111 -11.70 7.48 11.57
C HIS A 111 -12.93 6.61 11.40
N ASP A 112 -13.70 6.42 12.48
CA ASP A 112 -14.91 5.60 12.49
C ASP A 112 -14.68 4.18 11.93
N GLY A 113 -13.53 3.58 12.24
CA GLY A 113 -13.24 2.21 11.86
C GLY A 113 -12.81 2.03 10.41
N LYS A 114 -12.51 3.10 9.69
CA LYS A 114 -12.03 3.05 8.30
C LYS A 114 -10.78 3.91 8.13
N LEU A 115 -9.94 3.52 7.16
CA LEU A 115 -8.72 4.26 6.83
C LEU A 115 -9.06 5.56 6.10
N ILE A 116 -8.48 6.67 6.56
CA ILE A 116 -8.64 8.00 5.94
C ILE A 116 -7.34 8.51 5.34
N TYR A 117 -6.20 7.89 5.71
CA TYR A 117 -4.90 8.30 5.24
C TYR A 117 -3.94 7.11 5.26
N ILE A 118 -3.20 6.93 4.17
CA ILE A 118 -2.15 5.93 4.04
C ILE A 118 -0.96 6.62 3.39
N ALA A 119 0.21 6.53 4.01
CA ALA A 119 1.46 6.99 3.43
C ALA A 119 2.48 5.86 3.45
N ASP A 120 3.07 5.57 2.30
CA ASP A 120 4.11 4.57 2.14
C ASP A 120 5.45 5.27 1.87
N TYR A 121 6.47 4.87 2.61
CA TYR A 121 7.82 5.44 2.52
C TYR A 121 8.80 4.35 2.10
N SER A 122 9.54 4.60 1.02
CA SER A 122 10.63 3.75 0.54
C SER A 122 11.88 4.59 0.25
N GLU A 123 13.02 3.93 0.21
CA GLU A 123 14.28 4.59 -0.08
C GLU A 123 14.63 4.60 -1.57
#